data_94108aafcbfd73742e6a1c9077e2f385
#
_entry.id   94108aafcbfd73742e6a1c9077e2f385
#
_cell.length_a   1.000
_cell.length_b   1.000
_cell.length_c   1.000
_cell.angle_alpha   90.00
_cell.angle_beta   90.00
_cell.angle_gamma   90.00
#
_symmetry.space_group_name_H-M   'P 1'
#
loop_
_entity.id
_entity.type
_entity.pdbx_description
1 polymer ?
#
loop_
_entity_poly.entity_id
_entity_poly.type
_entity_poly.pdbx_seq_one_letter_code
_entity_poly.pdbx_strand_id
1 'polypeptide(L)'
;MTIQTVIKENAYFDSVTLMTISTRANELAGVKTAMIGMGTDMNLEVIRNVGLYTPALDHVTTGDLLIVLDLDDQANSEEILQQVDELFTKKKKTASSEVTYKTLDSALHEEPDANLVVISVNGKFAAREAHKALDQQKHVMLFSDNVTVDEELALKQKAHEKELFVMGPDCGTAIINGVGLCFANEVRSGDIGIVGASGTGSQEVSVQIHKYGYGISQL
;
A
#
# COMPACT_ATOMS: atom_id res chain seq x y z
N MET A 1 23.63 -21.01 15.11
CA MET A 1 22.54 -20.07 14.80
C MET A 1 23.14 -18.67 14.80
N THR A 2 23.31 -18.09 13.64
CA THR A 2 23.94 -16.78 13.48
C THR A 2 22.89 -15.76 13.12
N ILE A 3 22.39 -15.04 14.14
CA ILE A 3 21.37 -14.00 13.94
C ILE A 3 22.06 -12.69 13.62
N GLN A 4 21.74 -12.10 12.46
CA GLN A 4 22.13 -10.76 12.07
C GLN A 4 20.94 -9.82 12.18
N THR A 5 21.14 -8.69 12.88
CA THR A 5 20.10 -7.68 13.06
C THR A 5 20.63 -6.34 12.53
N VAL A 6 19.93 -5.75 11.59
CA VAL A 6 20.20 -4.40 11.07
C VAL A 6 18.97 -3.54 11.26
N ILE A 7 19.17 -2.35 11.83
CA ILE A 7 18.11 -1.36 12.04
C ILE A 7 18.45 -0.14 11.21
N LYS A 8 17.53 0.28 10.35
CA LYS A 8 17.65 1.54 9.61
C LYS A 8 16.68 2.54 10.22
N GLU A 9 17.22 3.46 10.99
CA GLU A 9 16.43 4.47 11.69
C GLU A 9 15.69 5.39 10.71
N ASN A 10 14.43 5.72 11.04
CA ASN A 10 13.58 6.61 10.26
C ASN A 10 13.46 6.23 8.77
N ALA A 11 13.51 4.94 8.46
CA ALA A 11 13.41 4.40 7.10
C ALA A 11 12.05 3.72 6.91
N TYR A 12 11.09 4.46 6.41
CA TYR A 12 9.74 3.95 6.17
C TYR A 12 9.62 3.25 4.82
N PHE A 13 8.99 2.08 4.84
CA PHE A 13 8.56 1.33 3.66
C PHE A 13 7.14 0.79 3.89
N ASP A 14 6.35 0.71 2.81
CA ASP A 14 5.02 0.10 2.87
C ASP A 14 5.08 -1.42 3.09
N SER A 15 4.04 -1.96 3.72
CA SER A 15 3.98 -3.38 4.11
C SER A 15 4.11 -4.33 2.93
N VAL A 16 3.52 -4.02 1.77
CA VAL A 16 3.55 -4.88 0.58
C VAL A 16 4.96 -4.97 0.02
N THR A 17 5.67 -3.84 -0.01
CA THR A 17 7.09 -3.79 -0.39
C THR A 17 7.93 -4.65 0.56
N LEU A 18 7.74 -4.49 1.88
CA LEU A 18 8.51 -5.25 2.88
C LEU A 18 8.20 -6.75 2.83
N MET A 19 6.95 -7.16 2.65
CA MET A 19 6.59 -8.57 2.46
C MET A 19 7.27 -9.17 1.22
N THR A 20 7.29 -8.44 0.10
CA THR A 20 7.95 -8.90 -1.12
C THR A 20 9.46 -9.06 -0.93
N ILE A 21 10.10 -8.08 -0.26
CA ILE A 21 11.54 -8.13 0.02
C ILE A 21 11.84 -9.26 1.01
N SER A 22 11.02 -9.43 2.05
CA SER A 22 11.17 -10.52 3.02
C SER A 22 11.08 -11.89 2.35
N THR A 23 10.12 -12.09 1.46
CA THR A 23 10.00 -13.34 0.67
C THR A 23 11.26 -13.60 -0.14
N ARG A 24 11.76 -12.60 -0.88
CA ARG A 24 12.98 -12.75 -1.68
C ARG A 24 14.23 -12.96 -0.83
N ALA A 25 14.32 -12.32 0.32
CA ALA A 25 15.43 -12.51 1.25
C ALA A 25 15.48 -13.93 1.80
N ASN A 26 14.31 -14.57 2.02
CA ASN A 26 14.23 -15.98 2.41
C ASN A 26 14.65 -16.96 1.31
N GLU A 27 14.70 -16.53 0.05
CA GLU A 27 15.16 -17.34 -1.09
C GLU A 27 16.69 -17.25 -1.32
N LEU A 28 17.37 -16.35 -0.60
CA LEU A 28 18.83 -16.19 -0.74
C LEU A 28 19.58 -17.38 -0.16
N ALA A 29 20.63 -17.82 -0.86
CA ALA A 29 21.48 -18.90 -0.39
C ALA A 29 22.17 -18.52 0.93
N GLY A 30 22.09 -19.41 1.94
CA GLY A 30 22.63 -19.18 3.27
C GLY A 30 21.71 -18.47 4.26
N VAL A 31 20.48 -18.13 3.83
CA VAL A 31 19.45 -17.59 4.72
C VAL A 31 18.49 -18.73 5.12
N LYS A 32 18.38 -18.99 6.42
CA LYS A 32 17.37 -19.92 6.99
C LYS A 32 16.02 -19.23 7.14
N THR A 33 16.04 -18.01 7.67
CA THR A 33 14.86 -17.21 7.91
C THR A 33 15.22 -15.72 7.83
N ALA A 34 14.43 -14.97 7.09
CA ALA A 34 14.51 -13.53 7.02
C ALA A 34 13.19 -12.90 7.47
N MET A 35 13.27 -11.97 8.41
CA MET A 35 12.16 -11.12 8.85
C MET A 35 12.52 -9.67 8.56
N ILE A 36 11.77 -9.06 7.64
CA ILE A 36 11.96 -7.66 7.23
C ILE A 36 10.65 -6.93 7.42
N GLY A 37 10.63 -5.92 8.27
CA GLY A 37 9.42 -5.21 8.64
C GLY A 37 9.68 -3.88 9.34
N MET A 38 8.63 -3.09 9.57
CA MET A 38 8.73 -1.90 10.43
C MET A 38 8.78 -2.30 11.90
N GLY A 39 9.37 -1.45 12.76
CA GLY A 39 9.54 -1.65 14.20
C GLY A 39 8.23 -1.55 15.01
N THR A 40 7.14 -2.13 14.52
CA THR A 40 5.85 -2.18 15.21
C THR A 40 5.82 -3.28 16.27
N ASP A 41 5.00 -3.10 17.32
CA ASP A 41 4.83 -4.10 18.38
C ASP A 41 4.46 -5.48 17.82
N MET A 42 3.59 -5.51 16.82
CA MET A 42 3.19 -6.75 16.13
C MET A 42 4.40 -7.45 15.48
N ASN A 43 5.23 -6.72 14.74
CA ASN A 43 6.41 -7.30 14.08
C ASN A 43 7.45 -7.76 15.10
N LEU A 44 7.64 -7.03 16.21
CA LEU A 44 8.51 -7.44 17.31
C LEU A 44 8.01 -8.71 17.98
N GLU A 45 6.69 -8.85 18.16
CA GLU A 45 6.08 -10.08 18.69
C GLU A 45 6.31 -11.27 17.75
N VAL A 46 6.11 -11.10 16.44
CA VAL A 46 6.40 -12.14 15.44
C VAL A 46 7.88 -12.55 15.50
N ILE A 47 8.81 -11.59 15.55
CA ILE A 47 10.26 -11.85 15.65
C ILE A 47 10.58 -12.65 16.94
N ARG A 48 9.92 -12.34 18.08
CA ARG A 48 10.07 -13.11 19.33
C ARG A 48 9.53 -14.54 19.17
N ASN A 49 8.36 -14.69 18.58
CA ASN A 49 7.71 -16.00 18.42
C ASN A 49 8.49 -16.95 17.52
N VAL A 50 9.20 -16.43 16.51
CA VAL A 50 10.09 -17.22 15.64
C VAL A 50 11.51 -17.39 16.21
N GLY A 51 11.79 -16.84 17.39
CA GLY A 51 13.07 -17.01 18.09
C GLY A 51 14.23 -16.18 17.53
N LEU A 52 13.93 -15.11 16.79
CA LEU A 52 14.93 -14.24 16.16
C LEU A 52 15.16 -12.91 16.91
N TYR A 53 14.58 -12.77 18.09
CA TYR A 53 14.71 -11.54 18.86
C TYR A 53 16.12 -11.36 19.41
N THR A 54 16.66 -10.17 19.25
CA THR A 54 17.98 -9.79 19.81
C THR A 54 17.85 -8.52 20.65
N PRO A 55 18.74 -8.28 21.63
CA PRO A 55 18.73 -7.05 22.44
C PRO A 55 18.87 -5.75 21.61
N ALA A 56 19.39 -5.83 20.39
CA ALA A 56 19.44 -4.68 19.48
C ALA A 56 18.04 -4.10 19.17
N LEU A 57 16.98 -4.91 19.31
CA LEU A 57 15.60 -4.52 19.04
C LEU A 57 14.88 -3.86 20.24
N ASP A 58 15.54 -3.70 21.40
CA ASP A 58 14.89 -3.18 22.62
C ASP A 58 14.46 -1.71 22.52
N HIS A 59 15.09 -0.94 21.62
CA HIS A 59 14.88 0.51 21.51
C HIS A 59 14.37 0.98 20.15
N VAL A 60 13.88 0.05 19.31
CA VAL A 60 13.35 0.40 17.98
C VAL A 60 12.01 1.09 18.11
N THR A 61 11.73 1.95 17.14
CA THR A 61 10.48 2.70 17.01
C THR A 61 9.69 2.24 15.79
N THR A 62 8.41 2.60 15.73
CA THR A 62 7.55 2.28 14.58
C THR A 62 8.01 2.92 13.25
N GLY A 63 8.91 3.90 13.32
CA GLY A 63 9.52 4.54 12.15
C GLY A 63 10.77 3.84 11.62
N ASP A 64 11.26 2.80 12.31
CA ASP A 64 12.49 2.13 11.96
C ASP A 64 12.23 0.87 11.13
N LEU A 65 13.08 0.65 10.13
CA LEU A 65 13.09 -0.58 9.35
C LEU A 65 13.97 -1.62 10.03
N LEU A 66 13.42 -2.80 10.25
CA LEU A 66 14.10 -3.95 10.83
C LEU A 66 14.44 -4.97 9.75
N ILE A 67 15.69 -5.44 9.73
CA ILE A 67 16.16 -6.58 8.94
C ILE A 67 16.76 -7.58 9.91
N VAL A 68 16.10 -8.71 10.12
CA VAL A 68 16.56 -9.76 11.04
C VAL A 68 16.70 -11.05 10.24
N LEU A 69 17.92 -11.59 10.20
CA LEU A 69 18.28 -12.76 9.41
C LEU A 69 18.84 -13.86 10.33
N ASP A 70 18.33 -15.08 10.21
CA ASP A 70 19.01 -16.29 10.69
C ASP A 70 19.79 -16.90 9.52
N LEU A 71 21.10 -16.96 9.68
CA LEU A 71 22.01 -17.40 8.64
C LEU A 71 22.58 -18.79 8.95
N ASP A 72 22.95 -19.51 7.91
CA ASP A 72 23.76 -20.70 8.04
C ASP A 72 25.14 -20.37 8.65
N ASP A 73 25.69 -21.31 9.42
CA ASP A 73 26.94 -21.09 10.16
C ASP A 73 28.17 -20.84 9.24
N GLN A 74 28.07 -21.17 7.96
CA GLN A 74 29.11 -20.95 6.95
C GLN A 74 28.77 -19.80 5.98
N ALA A 75 27.65 -19.13 6.17
CA ALA A 75 27.20 -18.08 5.29
C ALA A 75 28.00 -16.78 5.48
N ASN A 76 28.33 -16.12 4.38
CA ASN A 76 28.95 -14.80 4.42
C ASN A 76 27.91 -13.73 4.71
N SER A 77 27.85 -13.28 5.95
CA SER A 77 26.84 -12.31 6.41
C SER A 77 26.90 -10.97 5.68
N GLU A 78 28.11 -10.49 5.34
CA GLU A 78 28.29 -9.21 4.63
C GLU A 78 27.72 -9.29 3.21
N GLU A 79 27.99 -10.38 2.50
CA GLU A 79 27.50 -10.60 1.14
C GLU A 79 25.97 -10.73 1.12
N ILE A 80 25.39 -11.44 2.09
CA ILE A 80 23.93 -11.57 2.21
C ILE A 80 23.27 -10.25 2.53
N LEU A 81 23.81 -9.47 3.46
CA LEU A 81 23.31 -8.13 3.75
C LEU A 81 23.37 -7.20 2.54
N GLN A 82 24.45 -7.27 1.75
CA GLN A 82 24.54 -6.53 0.50
C GLN A 82 23.46 -6.97 -0.51
N GLN A 83 23.24 -8.27 -0.66
CA GLN A 83 22.16 -8.80 -1.53
C GLN A 83 20.79 -8.33 -1.04
N VAL A 84 20.52 -8.34 0.26
CA VAL A 84 19.28 -7.80 0.82
C VAL A 84 19.14 -6.30 0.54
N ASP A 85 20.20 -5.51 0.69
CA ASP A 85 20.20 -4.07 0.36
C ASP A 85 19.94 -3.82 -1.13
N GLU A 86 20.44 -4.69 -2.00
CA GLU A 86 20.13 -4.63 -3.43
C GLU A 86 18.63 -4.90 -3.73
N LEU A 87 17.93 -5.71 -2.93
CA LEU A 87 16.49 -5.91 -3.11
C LEU A 87 15.70 -4.62 -2.90
N PHE A 88 16.15 -3.75 -1.99
CA PHE A 88 15.55 -2.42 -1.81
C PHE A 88 15.86 -1.48 -2.98
N THR A 89 17.03 -1.60 -3.60
CA THR A 89 17.47 -0.71 -4.68
C THR A 89 17.01 -1.17 -6.06
N LYS A 90 16.90 -2.48 -6.32
CA LYS A 90 16.42 -3.02 -7.60
C LYS A 90 14.97 -2.64 -7.89
N LYS A 91 14.13 -2.46 -6.86
CA LYS A 91 12.75 -1.96 -7.03
C LYS A 91 12.72 -0.49 -7.49
N LYS A 92 13.75 0.31 -7.20
CA LYS A 92 13.89 1.67 -7.78
C LYS A 92 14.25 1.68 -9.26
N LYS A 93 14.83 0.59 -9.81
CA LYS A 93 15.24 0.50 -11.23
C LYS A 93 14.26 -0.25 -12.12
N THR A 94 13.38 -1.09 -11.55
CA THR A 94 12.29 -1.79 -12.26
C THR A 94 10.94 -1.08 -12.12
N ALA A 95 10.81 -0.09 -11.23
CA ALA A 95 9.82 0.94 -11.43
C ALA A 95 10.20 1.60 -12.75
N SER A 96 9.46 1.24 -13.80
CA SER A 96 9.45 1.82 -15.12
C SER A 96 9.75 3.32 -15.03
N SER A 97 10.13 3.91 -16.14
CA SER A 97 10.15 5.35 -16.39
C SER A 97 8.80 6.01 -16.10
N GLU A 98 8.21 5.76 -14.93
CA GLU A 98 7.04 6.47 -14.45
C GLU A 98 7.48 7.90 -14.18
N VAL A 99 6.99 8.78 -15.01
CA VAL A 99 7.16 10.22 -14.83
C VAL A 99 6.50 10.57 -13.51
N THR A 100 7.30 10.98 -12.52
CA THR A 100 6.80 11.42 -11.22
C THR A 100 6.65 12.93 -11.23
N TYR A 101 5.45 13.41 -11.04
CA TYR A 101 5.15 14.83 -10.90
C TYR A 101 5.19 15.26 -9.44
N LYS A 102 5.67 16.47 -9.17
CA LYS A 102 5.80 16.98 -7.79
C LYS A 102 4.48 17.50 -7.22
N THR A 103 3.53 17.87 -8.09
CA THR A 103 2.24 18.43 -7.71
C THR A 103 1.13 17.88 -8.58
N LEU A 104 -0.10 17.89 -8.07
CA LEU A 104 -1.28 17.50 -8.84
C LEU A 104 -1.43 18.39 -10.11
N ASP A 105 -1.20 19.69 -9.97
CA ASP A 105 -1.32 20.64 -11.09
C ASP A 105 -0.34 20.29 -12.23
N SER A 106 0.92 19.96 -11.88
CA SER A 106 1.91 19.55 -12.88
C SER A 106 1.56 18.22 -13.54
N ALA A 107 1.00 17.28 -12.77
CA ALA A 107 0.53 16.00 -13.30
C ALA A 107 -0.62 16.20 -14.30
N LEU A 108 -1.63 16.97 -13.94
CA LEU A 108 -2.81 17.21 -14.78
C LEU A 108 -2.52 18.08 -16.00
N HIS A 109 -1.46 18.88 -15.96
CA HIS A 109 -0.99 19.63 -17.15
C HIS A 109 -0.39 18.68 -18.20
N GLU A 110 0.37 17.68 -17.76
CA GLU A 110 1.01 16.71 -18.67
C GLU A 110 0.05 15.57 -19.08
N GLU A 111 -0.90 15.23 -18.19
CA GLU A 111 -1.89 14.16 -18.37
C GLU A 111 -3.33 14.73 -18.34
N PRO A 112 -3.72 15.58 -19.30
CA PRO A 112 -5.01 16.26 -19.28
C PRO A 112 -6.21 15.31 -19.41
N ASP A 113 -6.00 14.16 -20.03
CA ASP A 113 -7.03 13.13 -20.25
C ASP A 113 -7.30 12.26 -19.01
N ALA A 114 -6.47 12.35 -17.96
CA ALA A 114 -6.75 11.68 -16.71
C ALA A 114 -8.11 12.16 -16.15
N ASN A 115 -9.00 11.23 -15.84
CA ASN A 115 -10.35 11.54 -15.34
C ASN A 115 -10.55 11.24 -13.86
N LEU A 116 -9.63 10.51 -13.24
CA LEU A 116 -9.67 10.10 -11.85
C LEU A 116 -8.36 10.43 -11.13
N VAL A 117 -8.48 10.98 -9.92
CA VAL A 117 -7.36 11.20 -9.01
C VAL A 117 -7.51 10.28 -7.81
N VAL A 118 -6.53 9.41 -7.57
CA VAL A 118 -6.43 8.59 -6.37
C VAL A 118 -5.58 9.32 -5.35
N ILE A 119 -6.14 9.57 -4.16
CA ILE A 119 -5.49 10.34 -3.09
C ILE A 119 -5.14 9.42 -1.93
N SER A 120 -3.85 9.25 -1.65
CA SER A 120 -3.32 8.44 -0.56
C SER A 120 -2.23 9.21 0.20
N VAL A 121 -2.61 10.38 0.70
CA VAL A 121 -1.75 11.22 1.55
C VAL A 121 -2.28 11.20 2.99
N ASN A 122 -1.54 11.77 3.93
CA ASN A 122 -2.06 11.93 5.31
C ASN A 122 -3.40 12.68 5.30
N GLY A 123 -4.40 12.17 6.04
CA GLY A 123 -5.78 12.67 6.06
C GLY A 123 -5.89 14.19 6.25
N LYS A 124 -5.01 14.77 7.07
CA LYS A 124 -4.93 16.24 7.27
C LYS A 124 -4.78 17.04 5.97
N PHE A 125 -4.23 16.45 4.92
CA PHE A 125 -4.01 17.12 3.63
C PHE A 125 -4.95 16.62 2.54
N ALA A 126 -5.62 15.49 2.77
CA ALA A 126 -6.39 14.76 1.78
C ALA A 126 -7.56 15.57 1.22
N ALA A 127 -8.34 16.22 2.08
CA ALA A 127 -9.47 17.05 1.67
C ALA A 127 -9.04 18.19 0.75
N ARG A 128 -7.90 18.83 1.04
CA ARG A 128 -7.37 19.92 0.20
C ARG A 128 -7.02 19.43 -1.20
N GLU A 129 -6.36 18.29 -1.32
CA GLU A 129 -5.99 17.72 -2.62
C GLU A 129 -7.24 17.24 -3.38
N ALA A 130 -8.24 16.69 -2.67
CA ALA A 130 -9.52 16.33 -3.27
C ALA A 130 -10.27 17.55 -3.84
N HIS A 131 -10.29 18.67 -3.11
CA HIS A 131 -10.87 19.91 -3.61
C HIS A 131 -10.20 20.41 -4.89
N LYS A 132 -8.85 20.33 -4.99
CA LYS A 132 -8.11 20.68 -6.19
C LYS A 132 -8.48 19.79 -7.37
N ALA A 133 -8.57 18.46 -7.15
CA ALA A 133 -8.96 17.52 -8.19
C ALA A 133 -10.36 17.83 -8.73
N LEU A 134 -11.33 18.09 -7.85
CA LEU A 134 -12.67 18.49 -8.24
C LEU A 134 -12.70 19.82 -9.01
N ASP A 135 -11.85 20.78 -8.65
CA ASP A 135 -11.74 22.06 -9.39
C ASP A 135 -11.21 21.86 -10.81
N GLN A 136 -10.38 20.84 -11.01
CA GLN A 136 -9.88 20.43 -12.33
C GLN A 136 -10.81 19.44 -13.05
N GLN A 137 -12.09 19.33 -12.62
CA GLN A 137 -13.09 18.45 -13.23
C GLN A 137 -12.67 16.96 -13.23
N LYS A 138 -12.02 16.50 -12.17
CA LYS A 138 -11.61 15.10 -12.03
C LYS A 138 -12.42 14.40 -10.95
N HIS A 139 -12.78 13.14 -11.18
CA HIS A 139 -13.32 12.26 -10.14
C HIS A 139 -12.25 12.00 -9.07
N VAL A 140 -12.67 11.66 -7.86
CA VAL A 140 -11.77 11.41 -6.74
C VAL A 140 -12.03 10.05 -6.13
N MET A 141 -10.98 9.27 -5.94
CA MET A 141 -10.94 8.15 -5.03
C MET A 141 -10.07 8.53 -3.83
N LEU A 142 -10.71 8.79 -2.70
CA LEU A 142 -10.07 9.23 -1.47
C LEU A 142 -9.75 8.01 -0.61
N PHE A 143 -8.55 7.45 -0.83
CA PHE A 143 -8.04 6.31 -0.11
C PHE A 143 -7.66 6.68 1.34
N SER A 144 -7.22 7.92 1.56
CA SER A 144 -6.84 8.43 2.87
C SER A 144 -7.97 8.33 3.88
N ASP A 145 -7.64 7.89 5.08
CA ASP A 145 -8.46 7.94 6.29
C ASP A 145 -8.28 9.27 7.05
N ASN A 146 -8.87 9.38 8.24
CA ASN A 146 -8.75 10.56 9.13
C ASN A 146 -9.12 11.89 8.47
N VAL A 147 -10.10 11.88 7.57
CA VAL A 147 -10.81 13.05 7.05
C VAL A 147 -12.06 13.26 7.90
N THR A 148 -12.34 14.48 8.30
CA THR A 148 -13.51 14.79 9.15
C THR A 148 -14.82 14.66 8.37
N VAL A 149 -15.91 14.42 9.08
CA VAL A 149 -17.26 14.33 8.47
C VAL A 149 -17.65 15.64 7.76
N ASP A 150 -17.28 16.80 8.33
CA ASP A 150 -17.55 18.09 7.72
C ASP A 150 -16.79 18.29 6.40
N GLU A 151 -15.52 17.86 6.34
CA GLU A 151 -14.73 17.87 5.11
C GLU A 151 -15.30 16.91 4.07
N GLU A 152 -15.68 15.70 4.48
CA GLU A 152 -16.33 14.73 3.60
C GLU A 152 -17.62 15.28 3.00
N LEU A 153 -18.48 15.89 3.84
CA LEU A 153 -19.74 16.49 3.40
C LEU A 153 -19.49 17.60 2.38
N ALA A 154 -18.54 18.49 2.65
CA ALA A 154 -18.18 19.57 1.73
C ALA A 154 -17.65 19.04 0.38
N LEU A 155 -16.84 17.99 0.39
CA LEU A 155 -16.33 17.35 -0.81
C LEU A 155 -17.45 16.71 -1.64
N LYS A 156 -18.37 15.99 -1.00
CA LYS A 156 -19.50 15.33 -1.67
C LYS A 156 -20.52 16.32 -2.23
N GLN A 157 -20.79 17.41 -1.52
CA GLN A 157 -21.62 18.49 -2.03
C GLN A 157 -21.00 19.14 -3.29
N LYS A 158 -19.71 19.50 -3.23
CA LYS A 158 -18.98 20.06 -4.36
C LYS A 158 -18.93 19.11 -5.56
N ALA A 159 -18.73 17.82 -5.31
CA ALA A 159 -18.73 16.80 -6.36
C ALA A 159 -20.10 16.70 -7.02
N HIS A 160 -21.17 16.68 -6.23
CA HIS A 160 -22.55 16.65 -6.73
C HIS A 160 -22.86 17.86 -7.62
N GLU A 161 -22.49 19.07 -7.20
CA GLU A 161 -22.66 20.30 -8.00
C GLU A 161 -21.92 20.25 -9.36
N LYS A 162 -20.81 19.50 -9.43
CA LYS A 162 -19.97 19.37 -10.62
C LYS A 162 -20.26 18.08 -11.43
N GLU A 163 -21.23 17.28 -11.01
CA GLU A 163 -21.54 15.96 -11.59
C GLU A 163 -20.33 15.00 -11.57
N LEU A 164 -19.54 15.07 -10.49
CA LEU A 164 -18.37 14.25 -10.25
C LEU A 164 -18.60 13.25 -9.11
N PHE A 165 -17.75 12.23 -9.03
CA PHE A 165 -17.75 11.28 -7.93
C PHE A 165 -16.62 11.57 -6.94
N VAL A 166 -16.95 11.42 -5.65
CA VAL A 166 -15.98 11.26 -4.56
C VAL A 166 -16.28 9.94 -3.86
N MET A 167 -15.40 8.98 -4.02
CA MET A 167 -15.42 7.70 -3.32
C MET A 167 -14.55 7.82 -2.07
N GLY A 168 -15.08 7.47 -0.91
CA GLY A 168 -14.41 7.66 0.38
C GLY A 168 -14.78 8.97 1.07
N PRO A 169 -14.07 9.34 2.14
CA PRO A 169 -12.73 8.85 2.60
C PRO A 169 -12.69 7.38 3.00
N ASP A 170 -11.48 6.89 3.28
CA ASP A 170 -11.20 5.47 3.61
C ASP A 170 -11.69 4.48 2.54
N CYS A 171 -11.68 4.89 1.28
CA CYS A 171 -12.07 4.04 0.16
C CYS A 171 -10.85 3.28 -0.36
N GLY A 172 -10.65 2.06 0.14
CA GLY A 172 -9.54 1.18 -0.27
C GLY A 172 -9.84 0.28 -1.45
N THR A 173 -11.10 0.20 -1.89
CA THR A 173 -11.53 -0.78 -2.92
C THR A 173 -12.65 -0.22 -3.75
N ALA A 174 -12.50 -0.26 -5.07
CA ALA A 174 -13.58 0.00 -6.01
C ALA A 174 -13.39 -0.80 -7.30
N ILE A 175 -14.47 -1.08 -8.01
CA ILE A 175 -14.46 -1.60 -9.37
C ILE A 175 -15.39 -0.71 -10.19
N ILE A 176 -14.84 -0.03 -11.18
CA ILE A 176 -15.58 0.89 -12.04
C ILE A 176 -15.44 0.43 -13.49
N ASN A 177 -16.56 0.10 -14.12
CA ASN A 177 -16.60 -0.41 -15.50
C ASN A 177 -15.64 -1.59 -15.74
N GLY A 178 -15.54 -2.51 -14.76
CA GLY A 178 -14.65 -3.66 -14.83
C GLY A 178 -13.18 -3.37 -14.52
N VAL A 179 -12.83 -2.13 -14.21
CA VAL A 179 -11.47 -1.74 -13.79
C VAL A 179 -11.38 -1.76 -12.27
N GLY A 180 -10.53 -2.63 -11.73
CA GLY A 180 -10.23 -2.68 -10.30
C GLY A 180 -9.30 -1.55 -9.88
N LEU A 181 -9.63 -0.88 -8.78
CA LEU A 181 -8.86 0.22 -8.19
C LEU A 181 -8.38 -0.17 -6.80
N CYS A 182 -7.16 0.25 -6.47
CA CYS A 182 -6.49 0.02 -5.18
C CYS A 182 -6.46 -1.47 -4.79
N PHE A 183 -7.16 -1.87 -3.73
CA PHE A 183 -7.17 -3.25 -3.23
C PHE A 183 -8.27 -4.13 -3.85
N ALA A 184 -8.86 -3.73 -4.96
CA ALA A 184 -9.87 -4.55 -5.62
C ALA A 184 -9.29 -5.90 -6.06
N ASN A 185 -10.06 -6.96 -5.83
CA ASN A 185 -9.73 -8.29 -6.32
C ASN A 185 -9.98 -8.36 -7.85
N GLU A 186 -9.19 -9.17 -8.53
CA GLU A 186 -9.49 -9.54 -9.91
C GLU A 186 -10.66 -10.52 -9.93
N VAL A 187 -11.80 -10.06 -10.41
CA VAL A 187 -13.04 -10.82 -10.47
C VAL A 187 -13.67 -10.74 -11.86
N ARG A 188 -14.54 -11.70 -12.15
CA ARG A 188 -15.25 -11.74 -13.43
C ARG A 188 -16.16 -10.52 -13.57
N SER A 189 -16.17 -9.91 -14.75
CA SER A 189 -17.16 -8.90 -15.12
C SER A 189 -18.55 -9.53 -15.28
N GLY A 190 -19.60 -8.81 -14.89
CA GLY A 190 -20.98 -9.27 -14.97
C GLY A 190 -21.97 -8.17 -14.58
N ASP A 191 -23.17 -8.56 -14.17
CA ASP A 191 -24.29 -7.63 -14.00
C ASP A 191 -24.56 -7.23 -12.54
N ILE A 192 -23.77 -7.74 -11.59
CA ILE A 192 -24.00 -7.48 -10.16
C ILE A 192 -23.25 -6.21 -9.74
N GLY A 193 -24.01 -5.22 -9.26
CA GLY A 193 -23.47 -4.04 -8.60
C GLY A 193 -23.40 -4.22 -7.08
N ILE A 194 -22.35 -3.73 -6.45
CA ILE A 194 -22.16 -3.75 -5.00
C ILE A 194 -22.02 -2.30 -4.52
N VAL A 195 -22.78 -1.95 -3.47
CA VAL A 195 -22.59 -0.72 -2.70
C VAL A 195 -22.39 -1.10 -1.25
N GLY A 196 -21.27 -0.72 -0.68
CA GLY A 196 -20.91 -1.08 0.70
C GLY A 196 -20.01 -0.05 1.37
N ALA A 197 -20.08 0.00 2.70
CA ALA A 197 -19.21 0.83 3.52
C ALA A 197 -17.94 0.08 3.95
N SER A 198 -17.94 -1.26 3.92
CA SER A 198 -16.80 -2.08 4.32
C SER A 198 -15.98 -2.49 3.10
N GLY A 199 -14.75 -1.96 2.96
CA GLY A 199 -13.85 -2.33 1.88
C GLY A 199 -13.53 -3.83 1.86
N THR A 200 -13.10 -4.39 2.98
CA THR A 200 -12.79 -5.83 3.10
C THR A 200 -14.02 -6.72 2.96
N GLY A 201 -15.18 -6.29 3.49
CA GLY A 201 -16.45 -6.99 3.30
C GLY A 201 -16.86 -7.03 1.82
N SER A 202 -16.72 -5.91 1.12
CA SER A 202 -17.00 -5.82 -0.32
C SER A 202 -16.04 -6.69 -1.15
N GLN A 203 -14.76 -6.75 -0.79
CA GLN A 203 -13.79 -7.66 -1.39
C GLN A 203 -14.22 -9.12 -1.25
N GLU A 204 -14.55 -9.57 -0.04
CA GLU A 204 -15.00 -10.94 0.19
C GLU A 204 -16.26 -11.27 -0.59
N VAL A 205 -17.27 -10.39 -0.58
CA VAL A 205 -18.51 -10.58 -1.34
C VAL A 205 -18.21 -10.69 -2.83
N SER A 206 -17.35 -9.85 -3.38
CA SER A 206 -16.97 -9.87 -4.80
C SER A 206 -16.29 -11.19 -5.20
N VAL A 207 -15.40 -11.71 -4.33
CA VAL A 207 -14.73 -13.00 -4.53
C VAL A 207 -15.74 -14.16 -4.46
N GLN A 208 -16.68 -14.14 -3.53
CA GLN A 208 -17.71 -15.17 -3.44
C GLN A 208 -18.61 -15.16 -4.69
N ILE A 209 -19.06 -14.00 -5.15
CA ILE A 209 -19.83 -13.86 -6.40
C ILE A 209 -19.05 -14.47 -7.57
N HIS A 210 -17.76 -14.16 -7.69
CA HIS A 210 -16.87 -14.74 -8.71
C HIS A 210 -16.80 -16.28 -8.63
N LYS A 211 -16.62 -16.84 -7.42
CA LYS A 211 -16.57 -18.29 -7.19
C LYS A 211 -17.85 -19.01 -7.59
N TYR A 212 -18.99 -18.38 -7.39
CA TYR A 212 -20.29 -18.92 -7.81
C TYR A 212 -20.59 -18.72 -9.31
N GLY A 213 -19.65 -18.23 -10.10
CA GLY A 213 -19.77 -18.12 -11.55
C GLY A 213 -20.42 -16.82 -12.05
N TYR A 214 -20.75 -15.90 -11.15
CA TYR A 214 -21.30 -14.58 -11.46
C TYR A 214 -20.18 -13.53 -11.58
N GLY A 215 -20.52 -12.32 -11.99
CA GLY A 215 -19.58 -11.23 -12.19
C GLY A 215 -20.06 -9.90 -11.66
N ILE A 216 -19.09 -9.00 -11.46
CA ILE A 216 -19.30 -7.67 -10.90
C ILE A 216 -19.28 -6.64 -12.02
N SER A 217 -20.27 -5.73 -12.00
CA SER A 217 -20.29 -4.56 -12.88
C SER A 217 -19.59 -3.36 -12.24
N GLN A 218 -20.00 -3.06 -11.01
CA GLN A 218 -19.50 -1.92 -10.23
C GLN A 218 -19.36 -2.33 -8.75
N LEU A 219 -18.37 -1.79 -8.06
CA LEU A 219 -18.19 -1.94 -6.62
C LEU A 219 -17.65 -0.65 -6.03
#